data_be52f85c5db7a51912ad99a183f80516
#
_entry.id   be52f85c5db7a51912ad99a183f80516
#
_cell.length_a   1.000
_cell.length_b   1.000
_cell.length_c   1.000
_cell.angle_alpha   90.00
_cell.angle_beta   90.00
_cell.angle_gamma   90.00
#
_symmetry.space_group_name_H-M   'P 1'
#
loop_
_entity.id
_entity.type
_entity.pdbx_description
1 polymer ?
#
loop_
_entity_poly.entity_id
_entity_poly.type
_entity_poly.pdbx_seq_one_letter_code
_entity_poly.pdbx_strand_id
1 'polypeptide(L)'
;MVRDLFNQQEVKSEWLHPTEFPSMKGKKVVAVDLETCDTQLKTMGPGWPRKIGSVIGIAVSSGDFTAYYPIAHEGGGNMDKDKILKYIKSVCEDDSIQKVFHNAQYDIGWLSTLGIEVKGYLHDTMIASALLNENRYSYTLNQMCIDYLGEWKDEKVLKAKAEELGLDPKAEMYKMPAEFVGEYAEADARLTYKLHERLMIEIEKDALEGVYDLECRLIRVIFNMTKRGIRIDMVRAMELKRKLRIKEKKFLKRMKDLTGGEVQLWSARSVAEAFDRVNLEYPHTALGQPSFTQTFLETHKHELPRMVTKARVLNKLQGTFIDGIAKYIHNDRLHAHVNQIRGDSGGTVTGRFSMYAPNLQQMPIRSEFGSEVRKIFLPEKGEYWISADYSQQEPRLLTHFAVLRKNEGAEDVRSAFIKGLD
;
A
#
# COMPACT_ATOMS: atom_id res chain seq x y z
N MET A 1 -39.65 -4.70 25.97
CA MET A 1 -38.70 -3.84 26.68
C MET A 1 -38.55 -2.56 25.88
N VAL A 2 -39.28 -1.53 26.28
CA VAL A 2 -39.16 -0.18 25.70
C VAL A 2 -37.83 0.37 26.21
N ARG A 3 -36.82 0.50 25.36
CA ARG A 3 -35.58 1.19 25.71
C ARG A 3 -35.95 2.66 26.00
N ASP A 4 -35.48 3.17 27.13
CA ASP A 4 -35.63 4.54 27.54
C ASP A 4 -35.15 5.51 26.46
N LEU A 5 -36.11 6.08 25.74
CA LEU A 5 -35.90 7.05 24.64
C LEU A 5 -35.52 8.44 25.17
N PHE A 6 -35.34 8.61 26.47
CA PHE A 6 -35.24 9.94 27.11
C PHE A 6 -33.94 10.19 27.91
N ASN A 7 -32.91 9.33 27.82
CA ASN A 7 -31.68 9.53 28.59
C ASN A 7 -30.42 9.34 27.74
N GLN A 8 -30.41 9.82 26.49
CA GLN A 8 -29.15 9.99 25.77
C GLN A 8 -28.50 11.28 26.31
N GLN A 9 -27.54 11.14 27.22
CA GLN A 9 -26.67 12.26 27.56
C GLN A 9 -25.96 12.68 26.27
N GLU A 10 -26.19 13.94 25.86
CA GLU A 10 -25.53 14.55 24.72
C GLU A 10 -23.99 14.42 24.90
N VAL A 11 -23.30 13.85 23.92
CA VAL A 11 -21.84 13.73 23.96
C VAL A 11 -21.25 15.15 23.88
N LYS A 12 -20.44 15.52 24.86
CA LYS A 12 -19.77 16.82 24.93
C LYS A 12 -18.29 16.66 24.68
N SER A 13 -17.69 17.62 24.03
CA SER A 13 -16.26 17.77 23.86
C SER A 13 -15.76 18.98 24.65
N GLU A 14 -14.61 18.85 25.30
CA GLU A 14 -13.92 19.96 25.95
C GLU A 14 -12.85 20.59 25.04
N TRP A 15 -12.61 19.99 23.85
CA TRP A 15 -11.64 20.49 22.91
C TRP A 15 -12.05 21.85 22.34
N LEU A 16 -11.08 22.76 22.28
CA LEU A 16 -11.25 24.11 21.72
C LEU A 16 -10.33 24.32 20.52
N HIS A 17 -10.79 25.09 19.57
CA HIS A 17 -9.96 25.48 18.42
C HIS A 17 -8.68 26.17 18.86
N PRO A 18 -7.52 25.82 18.27
CA PRO A 18 -6.30 26.53 18.55
C PRO A 18 -6.39 27.98 18.07
N THR A 19 -5.98 28.89 18.94
CA THR A 19 -5.91 30.33 18.62
C THR A 19 -4.52 30.76 18.14
N GLU A 20 -3.50 29.90 18.43
CA GLU A 20 -2.10 30.19 18.19
C GLU A 20 -1.57 29.55 16.93
N PHE A 21 -0.64 30.22 16.30
CA PHE A 21 0.13 29.77 15.13
C PHE A 21 1.62 30.02 15.41
N PRO A 22 2.21 29.32 16.39
CA PRO A 22 3.58 29.61 16.80
C PRO A 22 4.57 29.31 15.68
N SER A 23 5.58 30.14 15.57
CA SER A 23 6.68 29.86 14.66
C SER A 23 7.43 28.59 15.10
N MET A 24 7.54 27.63 14.20
CA MET A 24 8.34 26.42 14.44
C MET A 24 9.82 26.62 14.13
N LYS A 25 10.22 27.82 13.74
CA LYS A 25 11.63 28.14 13.44
C LYS A 25 12.52 27.87 14.65
N GLY A 26 13.58 27.11 14.45
CA GLY A 26 14.49 26.69 15.52
C GLY A 26 14.10 25.40 16.24
N LYS A 27 12.91 24.84 15.98
CA LYS A 27 12.58 23.47 16.41
C LYS A 27 13.37 22.47 15.56
N LYS A 28 13.93 21.45 16.22
CA LYS A 28 14.70 20.42 15.50
C LYS A 28 13.77 19.50 14.72
N VAL A 29 12.68 19.05 15.35
CA VAL A 29 11.71 18.10 14.81
C VAL A 29 10.30 18.62 15.07
N VAL A 30 9.40 18.40 14.09
CA VAL A 30 7.96 18.64 14.23
C VAL A 30 7.21 17.41 13.72
N ALA A 31 6.32 16.85 14.53
CA ALA A 31 5.41 15.81 14.10
C ALA A 31 4.23 16.44 13.36
N VAL A 32 3.80 15.79 12.29
CA VAL A 32 2.63 16.17 11.50
C VAL A 32 1.76 14.94 11.28
N ASP A 33 0.48 15.09 11.44
CA ASP A 33 -0.52 14.06 11.23
C ASP A 33 -1.74 14.65 10.50
N LEU A 34 -2.41 13.86 9.65
CA LEU A 34 -3.52 14.33 8.84
C LEU A 34 -4.78 13.51 9.07
N GLU A 35 -5.87 14.22 9.30
CA GLU A 35 -7.19 13.61 9.20
C GLU A 35 -7.74 13.81 7.77
N THR A 36 -8.30 12.74 7.20
CA THR A 36 -8.65 12.72 5.78
C THR A 36 -10.04 12.11 5.52
N CYS A 37 -10.66 12.53 4.44
CA CYS A 37 -11.76 11.83 3.79
C CYS A 37 -11.18 10.98 2.66
N ASP A 38 -10.93 9.70 2.90
CA ASP A 38 -10.42 8.75 1.90
C ASP A 38 -11.31 7.50 1.84
N THR A 39 -12.48 7.64 1.25
CA THR A 39 -13.54 6.64 1.26
C THR A 39 -13.19 5.36 0.51
N GLN A 40 -12.18 5.39 -0.35
CA GLN A 40 -11.72 4.24 -1.13
C GLN A 40 -10.44 3.59 -0.59
N LEU A 41 -9.88 4.07 0.52
CA LEU A 41 -8.61 3.61 1.08
C LEU A 41 -8.50 2.09 1.16
N LYS A 42 -9.50 1.42 1.73
CA LYS A 42 -9.50 -0.05 1.92
C LYS A 42 -9.59 -0.85 0.61
N THR A 43 -10.17 -0.29 -0.44
CA THR A 43 -10.45 -1.01 -1.70
C THR A 43 -9.51 -0.67 -2.83
N MET A 44 -9.02 0.57 -2.85
CA MET A 44 -8.25 1.13 -3.96
C MET A 44 -6.89 1.69 -3.53
N GLY A 45 -6.53 1.55 -2.25
CA GLY A 45 -5.37 2.22 -1.66
C GLY A 45 -5.57 3.73 -1.52
N PRO A 46 -4.57 4.46 -1.01
CA PRO A 46 -4.64 5.90 -0.80
C PRO A 46 -5.12 6.68 -2.03
N GLY A 47 -6.07 7.57 -1.81
CA GLY A 47 -6.74 8.33 -2.89
C GLY A 47 -5.94 9.51 -3.43
N TRP A 48 -4.93 9.98 -2.70
CA TRP A 48 -4.19 11.20 -3.02
C TRP A 48 -3.54 11.22 -4.43
N PRO A 49 -3.00 10.12 -5.01
CA PRO A 49 -2.41 10.20 -6.35
C PRO A 49 -3.45 10.40 -7.43
N ARG A 50 -4.68 9.95 -7.16
CA ARG A 50 -5.83 10.06 -8.07
C ARG A 50 -6.71 11.27 -7.76
N LYS A 51 -6.37 12.04 -6.72
CA LYS A 51 -7.16 13.18 -6.21
C LYS A 51 -8.59 12.79 -5.82
N ILE A 52 -8.76 11.61 -5.22
CA ILE A 52 -10.03 11.09 -4.72
C ILE A 52 -9.99 11.16 -3.20
N GLY A 53 -10.79 12.05 -2.62
CA GLY A 53 -10.76 12.37 -1.20
C GLY A 53 -10.19 13.75 -0.92
N SER A 54 -10.00 14.08 0.35
CA SER A 54 -9.49 15.38 0.79
C SER A 54 -8.89 15.31 2.20
N VAL A 55 -8.06 16.30 2.53
CA VAL A 55 -7.62 16.53 3.92
C VAL A 55 -8.74 17.30 4.63
N ILE A 56 -9.14 16.84 5.82
CA ILE A 56 -10.17 17.48 6.65
C ILE A 56 -9.57 18.27 7.80
N GLY A 57 -8.33 17.96 8.22
CA GLY A 57 -7.60 18.70 9.21
C GLY A 57 -6.14 18.27 9.31
N ILE A 58 -5.33 19.07 9.99
CA ILE A 58 -3.88 18.88 10.11
C ILE A 58 -3.49 19.10 11.57
N ALA A 59 -2.88 18.10 12.18
CA ALA A 59 -2.31 18.22 13.52
C ALA A 59 -0.79 18.41 13.44
N VAL A 60 -0.23 19.22 14.33
CA VAL A 60 1.21 19.43 14.46
C VAL A 60 1.61 19.35 15.93
N SER A 61 2.80 18.79 16.20
CA SER A 61 3.38 18.79 17.55
C SER A 61 4.89 19.02 17.50
N SER A 62 5.38 19.90 18.38
CA SER A 62 6.82 20.15 18.59
C SER A 62 7.29 19.68 19.98
N GLY A 63 6.49 18.87 20.65
CA GLY A 63 6.72 18.40 22.01
C GLY A 63 6.11 19.31 23.07
N ASP A 64 6.46 20.58 23.06
CA ASP A 64 5.94 21.62 23.97
C ASP A 64 4.67 22.32 23.48
N PHE A 65 4.33 22.14 22.20
CA PHE A 65 3.12 22.67 21.56
C PHE A 65 2.46 21.58 20.71
N THR A 66 1.15 21.44 20.82
CA THR A 66 0.36 20.56 19.95
C THR A 66 -0.95 21.25 19.61
N ALA A 67 -1.36 21.17 18.35
CA ALA A 67 -2.62 21.73 17.89
C ALA A 67 -3.16 20.98 16.67
N TYR A 68 -4.48 20.85 16.60
CA TYR A 68 -5.22 20.38 15.44
C TYR A 68 -5.94 21.55 14.75
N TYR A 69 -5.77 21.65 13.45
CA TYR A 69 -6.35 22.70 12.59
C TYR A 69 -7.36 22.10 11.61
N PRO A 70 -8.66 22.06 11.94
CA PRO A 70 -9.71 21.54 11.07
C PRO A 70 -9.97 22.51 9.91
N ILE A 71 -10.11 21.96 8.69
CA ILE A 71 -10.28 22.75 7.46
C ILE A 71 -11.44 22.33 6.56
N ALA A 72 -11.96 21.10 6.72
CA ALA A 72 -12.97 20.56 5.81
C ALA A 72 -13.87 19.47 6.43
N HIS A 73 -14.23 19.58 7.71
CA HIS A 73 -15.24 18.74 8.33
C HIS A 73 -16.62 19.09 7.80
N GLU A 74 -17.39 18.12 7.32
CA GLU A 74 -18.78 18.31 6.88
C GLU A 74 -19.71 18.68 8.06
N GLY A 75 -19.41 18.15 9.26
CA GLY A 75 -20.15 18.46 10.48
C GLY A 75 -19.90 19.87 11.04
N GLY A 76 -19.00 20.64 10.42
CA GLY A 76 -18.69 22.01 10.84
C GLY A 76 -17.52 22.13 11.79
N GLY A 77 -17.36 23.34 12.40
CA GLY A 77 -16.24 23.64 13.28
C GLY A 77 -14.90 23.81 12.53
N ASN A 78 -14.94 24.22 11.27
CA ASN A 78 -13.73 24.46 10.48
C ASN A 78 -13.17 25.87 10.74
N MET A 79 -11.87 25.97 10.66
CA MET A 79 -11.14 27.24 10.72
C MET A 79 -10.91 27.81 9.31
N ASP A 80 -10.35 29.01 9.22
CA ASP A 80 -9.97 29.64 7.94
C ASP A 80 -8.89 28.78 7.23
N LYS A 81 -9.31 28.11 6.17
CA LYS A 81 -8.48 27.19 5.42
C LYS A 81 -7.22 27.84 4.86
N ASP A 82 -7.33 29.03 4.29
CA ASP A 82 -6.20 29.70 3.64
C ASP A 82 -5.15 30.12 4.67
N LYS A 83 -5.60 30.61 5.81
CA LYS A 83 -4.72 30.94 6.95
C LYS A 83 -3.98 29.70 7.44
N ILE A 84 -4.69 28.57 7.61
CA ILE A 84 -4.10 27.33 8.06
C ILE A 84 -3.11 26.78 7.04
N LEU A 85 -3.49 26.71 5.77
CA LEU A 85 -2.58 26.21 4.73
C LEU A 85 -1.31 27.05 4.62
N LYS A 86 -1.41 28.38 4.78
CA LYS A 86 -0.25 29.27 4.83
C LYS A 86 0.67 28.93 6.03
N TYR A 87 0.11 28.68 7.19
CA TYR A 87 0.86 28.29 8.38
C TYR A 87 1.52 26.92 8.19
N ILE A 88 0.77 25.89 7.83
CA ILE A 88 1.29 24.54 7.63
C ILE A 88 2.36 24.51 6.53
N LYS A 89 2.17 25.30 5.47
CA LYS A 89 3.20 25.47 4.44
C LYS A 89 4.50 26.04 5.02
N SER A 90 4.42 27.03 5.91
CA SER A 90 5.61 27.59 6.55
C SER A 90 6.35 26.59 7.47
N VAL A 91 5.64 25.63 8.03
CA VAL A 91 6.22 24.52 8.83
C VAL A 91 6.80 23.44 7.93
N CYS A 92 6.01 22.94 6.99
CA CYS A 92 6.39 21.79 6.17
C CYS A 92 7.47 22.10 5.14
N GLU A 93 7.51 23.32 4.58
CA GLU A 93 8.47 23.73 3.54
C GLU A 93 9.77 24.31 4.10
N ASP A 94 9.93 24.46 5.41
CA ASP A 94 11.18 24.88 6.03
C ASP A 94 12.18 23.71 6.06
N ASP A 95 13.26 23.81 5.31
CA ASP A 95 14.32 22.79 5.22
C ASP A 95 15.07 22.58 6.54
N SER A 96 15.10 23.58 7.41
CA SER A 96 15.82 23.54 8.69
C SER A 96 15.09 22.70 9.75
N ILE A 97 13.82 22.40 9.54
CA ILE A 97 12.97 21.62 10.43
C ILE A 97 12.86 20.20 9.89
N GLN A 98 13.20 19.21 10.70
CA GLN A 98 12.92 17.80 10.39
C GLN A 98 11.44 17.49 10.67
N LYS A 99 10.81 16.70 9.83
CA LYS A 99 9.40 16.29 10.01
C LYS A 99 9.33 14.81 10.36
N VAL A 100 8.48 14.49 11.32
CA VAL A 100 8.20 13.10 11.67
C VAL A 100 6.72 12.79 11.45
N PHE A 101 6.48 11.62 10.90
CA PHE A 101 5.17 11.07 10.60
C PHE A 101 5.07 9.64 11.15
N HIS A 102 3.87 9.11 11.17
CA HIS A 102 3.62 7.69 11.30
C HIS A 102 2.98 7.17 10.01
N ASN A 103 3.75 6.55 9.12
CA ASN A 103 3.42 6.24 7.72
C ASN A 103 3.46 7.47 6.79
N ALA A 104 4.64 8.10 6.75
CA ALA A 104 4.88 9.37 6.04
C ALA A 104 4.39 9.42 4.59
N GLN A 105 4.40 8.32 3.85
CA GLN A 105 3.94 8.29 2.45
C GLN A 105 2.48 8.70 2.30
N TYR A 106 1.64 8.40 3.29
CA TYR A 106 0.24 8.79 3.30
C TYR A 106 0.09 10.31 3.44
N ASP A 107 0.71 10.87 4.47
CA ASP A 107 0.57 12.28 4.83
C ASP A 107 1.22 13.21 3.81
N ILE A 108 2.47 12.93 3.39
CA ILE A 108 3.12 13.75 2.36
C ILE A 108 2.39 13.69 1.02
N GLY A 109 1.73 12.55 0.76
CA GLY A 109 0.85 12.37 -0.40
C GLY A 109 -0.31 13.35 -0.36
N TRP A 110 -1.06 13.39 0.74
CA TRP A 110 -2.19 14.30 0.93
C TRP A 110 -1.77 15.76 1.03
N LEU A 111 -0.67 16.09 1.72
CA LEU A 111 -0.11 17.45 1.75
C LEU A 111 0.21 17.96 0.32
N SER A 112 0.72 17.07 -0.54
CA SER A 112 1.00 17.42 -1.92
C SER A 112 -0.25 17.81 -2.74
N THR A 113 -1.44 17.32 -2.36
CA THR A 113 -2.72 17.71 -3.00
C THR A 113 -3.15 19.12 -2.63
N LEU A 114 -2.68 19.61 -1.49
CA LEU A 114 -2.89 20.98 -1.01
C LEU A 114 -1.82 21.97 -1.52
N GLY A 115 -0.89 21.51 -2.39
CA GLY A 115 0.21 22.32 -2.89
C GLY A 115 1.32 22.58 -1.86
N ILE A 116 1.43 21.72 -0.83
CA ILE A 116 2.45 21.77 0.20
C ILE A 116 3.51 20.73 -0.11
N GLU A 117 4.77 21.18 -0.27
CA GLU A 117 5.94 20.32 -0.42
C GLU A 117 6.61 20.13 0.94
N VAL A 118 6.71 18.89 1.42
CA VAL A 118 7.41 18.62 2.68
C VAL A 118 8.91 18.59 2.42
N LYS A 119 9.65 19.57 2.95
CA LYS A 119 11.11 19.73 2.84
C LYS A 119 11.82 19.29 4.12
N GLY A 120 13.16 19.35 4.12
CA GLY A 120 13.99 18.90 5.23
C GLY A 120 14.02 17.37 5.35
N TYR A 121 14.60 16.85 6.42
CA TYR A 121 14.67 15.41 6.64
C TYR A 121 13.31 14.85 7.08
N LEU A 122 12.96 13.66 6.57
CA LEU A 122 11.72 12.95 6.92
C LEU A 122 12.07 11.79 7.85
N HIS A 123 11.41 11.76 9.00
CA HIS A 123 11.38 10.61 9.89
C HIS A 123 10.06 9.87 9.75
N ASP A 124 10.08 8.56 9.95
CA ASP A 124 8.88 7.73 9.98
C ASP A 124 8.96 6.74 11.15
N THR A 125 8.06 6.90 12.11
CA THR A 125 8.03 6.05 13.30
C THR A 125 7.55 4.62 12.99
N MET A 126 6.79 4.41 11.92
CA MET A 126 6.40 3.08 11.48
C MET A 126 7.59 2.31 10.90
N ILE A 127 8.44 2.98 10.10
CA ILE A 127 9.70 2.41 9.58
C ILE A 127 10.65 2.09 10.74
N ALA A 128 10.87 3.03 11.67
CA ALA A 128 11.72 2.79 12.84
C ALA A 128 11.26 1.56 13.64
N SER A 129 9.94 1.45 13.88
CA SER A 129 9.36 0.31 14.61
C SER A 129 9.56 -1.03 13.87
N ALA A 130 9.48 -1.02 12.53
CA ALA A 130 9.69 -2.22 11.73
C ALA A 130 11.15 -2.65 11.69
N LEU A 131 12.11 -1.73 11.71
CA LEU A 131 13.54 -2.04 11.79
C LEU A 131 13.92 -2.64 13.15
N LEU A 132 13.30 -2.17 14.24
CA LEU A 132 13.51 -2.71 15.58
C LEU A 132 12.89 -4.11 15.77
N ASN A 133 11.79 -4.40 15.10
CA ASN A 133 11.17 -5.73 15.13
C ASN A 133 10.30 -5.97 13.90
N GLU A 134 10.89 -6.58 12.87
CA GLU A 134 10.26 -6.90 11.58
C GLU A 134 9.19 -8.00 11.66
N ASN A 135 9.15 -8.75 12.78
CA ASN A 135 8.23 -9.88 12.96
C ASN A 135 6.87 -9.49 13.53
N ARG A 136 6.62 -8.22 13.81
CA ARG A 136 5.32 -7.76 14.27
C ARG A 136 4.25 -7.91 13.20
N TYR A 137 3.02 -8.19 13.63
CA TYR A 137 1.85 -8.24 12.75
C TYR A 137 1.26 -6.86 12.48
N SER A 138 1.48 -5.90 13.39
CA SER A 138 0.91 -4.55 13.30
C SER A 138 1.92 -3.51 13.80
N TYR A 139 1.98 -2.40 13.08
CA TYR A 139 2.77 -1.22 13.42
C TYR A 139 1.87 0.01 13.54
N THR A 140 0.60 -0.15 13.94
CA THR A 140 -0.29 0.99 14.19
C THR A 140 0.26 1.90 15.27
N LEU A 141 0.05 3.21 15.14
CA LEU A 141 0.55 4.19 16.10
C LEU A 141 0.15 3.84 17.54
N ASN A 142 -1.12 3.50 17.77
CA ASN A 142 -1.60 3.13 19.10
C ASN A 142 -0.86 1.93 19.69
N GLN A 143 -0.62 0.87 18.90
CA GLN A 143 0.11 -0.30 19.39
C GLN A 143 1.57 0.03 19.69
N MET A 144 2.22 0.84 18.83
CA MET A 144 3.60 1.26 19.05
C MET A 144 3.72 2.15 20.31
N CYS A 145 2.76 3.02 20.54
CA CYS A 145 2.75 3.85 21.74
C CYS A 145 2.54 3.03 23.02
N ILE A 146 1.67 2.03 23.02
CA ILE A 146 1.50 1.10 24.13
C ILE A 146 2.84 0.40 24.43
N ASP A 147 3.50 -0.14 23.39
CA ASP A 147 4.68 -0.98 23.56
C ASP A 147 5.94 -0.19 23.98
N TYR A 148 6.11 1.03 23.46
CA TYR A 148 7.33 1.82 23.66
C TYR A 148 7.18 2.97 24.69
N LEU A 149 5.95 3.47 24.88
CA LEU A 149 5.68 4.61 25.79
C LEU A 149 4.82 4.23 26.98
N GLY A 150 4.08 3.11 26.95
CA GLY A 150 3.04 2.80 27.95
C GLY A 150 1.82 3.73 27.87
N GLU A 151 1.68 4.47 26.77
CA GLU A 151 0.59 5.42 26.53
C GLU A 151 -0.32 4.88 25.42
N TRP A 152 -1.59 5.30 25.42
CA TRP A 152 -2.56 4.98 24.35
C TRP A 152 -3.44 6.19 24.06
N LYS A 153 -4.11 6.16 22.91
CA LYS A 153 -5.06 7.21 22.53
C LYS A 153 -6.38 7.04 23.26
N ASP A 154 -6.91 8.11 23.82
CA ASP A 154 -8.29 8.13 24.28
C ASP A 154 -9.22 8.42 23.08
N GLU A 155 -9.98 7.43 22.67
CA GLU A 155 -10.93 7.53 21.56
C GLU A 155 -12.39 7.61 22.04
N LYS A 156 -12.63 7.82 23.35
CA LYS A 156 -13.99 7.73 23.94
C LYS A 156 -14.94 8.76 23.36
N VAL A 157 -14.54 10.03 23.34
CA VAL A 157 -15.38 11.13 22.82
C VAL A 157 -15.68 10.92 21.34
N LEU A 158 -14.64 10.61 20.55
CA LEU A 158 -14.77 10.31 19.12
C LEU A 158 -15.75 9.16 18.85
N LYS A 159 -15.59 8.04 19.57
CA LYS A 159 -16.45 6.85 19.40
C LYS A 159 -17.87 7.08 19.86
N ALA A 160 -18.05 7.76 20.99
CA ALA A 160 -19.38 8.08 21.51
C ALA A 160 -20.16 8.99 20.53
N LYS A 161 -19.49 10.00 19.95
CA LYS A 161 -20.12 10.89 18.96
C LYS A 161 -20.40 10.17 17.66
N ALA A 162 -19.51 9.31 17.20
CA ALA A 162 -19.74 8.51 16.01
C ALA A 162 -20.95 7.56 16.20
N GLU A 163 -21.07 6.93 17.35
CA GLU A 163 -22.22 6.08 17.70
C GLU A 163 -23.53 6.89 17.72
N GLU A 164 -23.54 8.09 18.36
CA GLU A 164 -24.67 9.00 18.37
C GLU A 164 -25.15 9.36 16.96
N LEU A 165 -24.20 9.59 16.04
CA LEU A 165 -24.48 9.96 14.66
C LEU A 165 -24.69 8.76 13.71
N GLY A 166 -24.50 7.53 14.18
CA GLY A 166 -24.57 6.31 13.36
C GLY A 166 -23.45 6.20 12.33
N LEU A 167 -22.24 6.71 12.63
CA LEU A 167 -21.09 6.78 11.73
C LEU A 167 -20.00 5.78 12.16
N ASP A 168 -19.17 5.37 11.18
CA ASP A 168 -17.90 4.72 11.49
C ASP A 168 -16.90 5.78 12.00
N PRO A 169 -16.31 5.62 13.23
CA PRO A 169 -15.49 6.65 13.85
C PRO A 169 -14.22 7.00 13.08
N LYS A 170 -13.72 6.11 12.21
CA LYS A 170 -12.50 6.35 11.42
C LYS A 170 -12.80 6.59 9.94
N ALA A 171 -13.66 5.76 9.34
CA ALA A 171 -13.95 5.88 7.91
C ALA A 171 -14.84 7.09 7.58
N GLU A 172 -15.66 7.55 8.54
CA GLU A 172 -16.60 8.64 8.36
C GLU A 172 -16.35 9.84 9.30
N MET A 173 -15.16 9.93 9.87
CA MET A 173 -14.71 11.01 10.74
C MET A 173 -14.92 12.39 10.12
N TYR A 174 -14.78 12.52 8.81
CA TYR A 174 -14.96 13.75 8.08
C TYR A 174 -16.40 14.32 8.16
N LYS A 175 -17.40 13.49 8.51
CA LYS A 175 -18.79 13.92 8.71
C LYS A 175 -19.06 14.48 10.09
N MET A 176 -18.17 14.24 11.06
CA MET A 176 -18.32 14.73 12.43
C MET A 176 -17.91 16.19 12.54
N PRO A 177 -18.50 16.96 13.50
CA PRO A 177 -17.99 18.27 13.87
C PRO A 177 -16.55 18.17 14.39
N ALA A 178 -15.71 19.13 14.04
CA ALA A 178 -14.28 19.14 14.37
C ALA A 178 -13.98 19.04 15.85
N GLU A 179 -14.84 19.58 16.71
CA GLU A 179 -14.69 19.57 18.17
C GLU A 179 -14.60 18.14 18.76
N PHE A 180 -15.25 17.15 18.12
CA PHE A 180 -15.21 15.75 18.58
C PHE A 180 -14.01 14.97 18.01
N VAL A 181 -13.28 15.54 17.10
CA VAL A 181 -12.10 14.95 16.44
C VAL A 181 -10.80 15.56 16.96
N GLY A 182 -10.84 16.82 17.42
CA GLY A 182 -9.65 17.61 17.73
C GLY A 182 -8.72 16.96 18.75
N GLU A 183 -9.23 16.48 19.88
CA GLU A 183 -8.42 15.83 20.91
C GLU A 183 -7.74 14.55 20.38
N TYR A 184 -8.46 13.76 19.58
CA TYR A 184 -7.93 12.57 18.93
C TYR A 184 -6.79 12.90 17.98
N ALA A 185 -6.98 13.88 17.09
CA ALA A 185 -5.96 14.29 16.11
C ALA A 185 -4.72 14.91 16.78
N GLU A 186 -4.91 15.71 17.83
CA GLU A 186 -3.79 16.24 18.62
C GLU A 186 -3.02 15.12 19.32
N ALA A 187 -3.73 14.10 19.83
CA ALA A 187 -3.07 12.95 20.45
C ALA A 187 -2.20 12.20 19.44
N ASP A 188 -2.62 12.05 18.18
CA ASP A 188 -1.85 11.38 17.14
C ASP A 188 -0.54 12.11 16.83
N ALA A 189 -0.57 13.41 16.64
CA ALA A 189 0.65 14.20 16.42
C ALA A 189 1.57 14.20 17.67
N ARG A 190 1.01 14.36 18.87
CA ARG A 190 1.78 14.35 20.13
C ARG A 190 2.44 12.98 20.36
N LEU A 191 1.71 11.91 20.19
CA LEU A 191 2.21 10.55 20.38
C LEU A 191 3.24 10.18 19.30
N THR A 192 3.05 10.63 18.06
CA THR A 192 4.06 10.45 16.99
C THR A 192 5.37 11.16 17.36
N TYR A 193 5.31 12.37 17.93
CA TYR A 193 6.50 13.08 18.38
C TYR A 193 7.22 12.32 19.51
N LYS A 194 6.51 11.94 20.57
CA LYS A 194 7.06 11.17 21.70
C LYS A 194 7.63 9.82 21.25
N LEU A 195 6.90 9.13 20.41
CA LEU A 195 7.32 7.83 19.86
C LEU A 195 8.61 7.97 19.07
N HIS A 196 8.74 9.01 18.27
CA HIS A 196 9.98 9.29 17.54
C HIS A 196 11.17 9.45 18.49
N GLU A 197 11.06 10.29 19.52
CA GLU A 197 12.13 10.47 20.50
C GLU A 197 12.56 9.13 21.13
N ARG A 198 11.57 8.32 21.52
CA ARG A 198 11.83 7.01 22.11
C ARG A 198 12.48 6.02 21.13
N LEU A 199 11.98 5.93 19.91
CA LEU A 199 12.50 5.00 18.91
C LEU A 199 13.91 5.37 18.46
N MET A 200 14.29 6.64 18.43
CA MET A 200 15.66 7.04 18.04
C MET A 200 16.69 6.53 19.06
N ILE A 201 16.34 6.45 20.33
CA ILE A 201 17.19 5.83 21.37
C ILE A 201 17.40 4.33 21.09
N GLU A 202 16.33 3.62 20.72
CA GLU A 202 16.44 2.19 20.41
C GLU A 202 17.19 1.92 19.08
N ILE A 203 16.99 2.76 18.07
CA ILE A 203 17.70 2.70 16.79
C ILE A 203 19.21 2.87 16.99
N GLU A 204 19.63 3.85 17.79
CA GLU A 204 21.03 4.06 18.15
C GLU A 204 21.62 2.89 18.94
N LYS A 205 20.89 2.41 19.93
CA LYS A 205 21.30 1.26 20.76
C LYS A 205 21.53 0.00 19.96
N ASP A 206 20.71 -0.25 18.94
CA ASP A 206 20.80 -1.44 18.09
C ASP A 206 21.66 -1.20 16.82
N ALA A 207 22.34 -0.03 16.72
CA ALA A 207 23.22 0.38 15.61
C ALA A 207 22.51 0.30 14.23
N LEU A 208 21.26 0.76 14.17
CA LEU A 208 20.41 0.72 12.97
C LEU A 208 20.32 2.06 12.23
N GLU A 209 21.06 3.09 12.65
CA GLU A 209 20.97 4.47 12.09
C GLU A 209 21.19 4.49 10.59
N GLY A 210 22.15 3.72 10.09
CA GLY A 210 22.48 3.68 8.67
C GLY A 210 21.35 3.12 7.81
N VAL A 211 20.69 2.03 8.24
CA VAL A 211 19.55 1.46 7.52
C VAL A 211 18.30 2.32 7.69
N TYR A 212 18.10 2.92 8.87
CA TYR A 212 17.01 3.85 9.10
C TYR A 212 17.11 5.10 8.21
N ASP A 213 18.30 5.69 8.08
CA ASP A 213 18.55 6.82 7.16
C ASP A 213 18.26 6.42 5.70
N LEU A 214 18.71 5.23 5.27
CA LEU A 214 18.41 4.72 3.95
C LEU A 214 16.90 4.64 3.69
N GLU A 215 16.15 4.02 4.59
CA GLU A 215 14.69 3.84 4.46
C GLU A 215 13.95 5.19 4.50
N CYS A 216 14.36 6.12 5.36
CA CYS A 216 13.78 7.46 5.41
C CYS A 216 14.01 8.24 4.11
N ARG A 217 15.18 8.15 3.50
CA ARG A 217 15.45 8.77 2.19
C ARG A 217 14.64 8.13 1.06
N LEU A 218 14.36 6.85 1.13
CA LEU A 218 13.53 6.14 0.16
C LEU A 218 12.06 6.61 0.17
N ILE A 219 11.55 7.15 1.27
CA ILE A 219 10.19 7.71 1.34
C ILE A 219 9.93 8.68 0.18
N ARG A 220 10.85 9.62 -0.08
CA ARG A 220 10.70 10.61 -1.17
C ARG A 220 10.76 9.97 -2.55
N VAL A 221 11.62 8.97 -2.73
CA VAL A 221 11.73 8.24 -4.00
C VAL A 221 10.42 7.56 -4.32
N ILE A 222 9.88 6.80 -3.36
CA ILE A 222 8.63 6.05 -3.52
C ILE A 222 7.44 7.00 -3.68
N PHE A 223 7.36 8.07 -2.89
CA PHE A 223 6.36 9.12 -3.06
C PHE A 223 6.36 9.68 -4.49
N ASN A 224 7.53 10.04 -5.02
CA ASN A 224 7.65 10.58 -6.37
C ASN A 224 7.27 9.54 -7.44
N MET A 225 7.63 8.26 -7.26
CA MET A 225 7.20 7.16 -8.14
C MET A 225 5.68 7.04 -8.16
N THR A 226 5.05 6.99 -6.99
CA THR A 226 3.59 6.89 -6.85
C THR A 226 2.89 8.12 -7.41
N LYS A 227 3.38 9.33 -7.10
CA LYS A 227 2.83 10.60 -7.59
C LYS A 227 2.90 10.70 -9.11
N ARG A 228 4.04 10.34 -9.70
CA ARG A 228 4.22 10.33 -11.17
C ARG A 228 3.30 9.29 -11.80
N GLY A 229 3.23 8.08 -11.24
CA GLY A 229 2.57 6.93 -11.85
C GLY A 229 3.18 6.54 -13.19
N ILE A 230 2.56 5.60 -13.88
CA ILE A 230 3.02 5.03 -15.16
C ILE A 230 1.96 5.29 -16.21
N ARG A 231 2.35 5.79 -17.38
CA ARG A 231 1.43 6.00 -18.51
C ARG A 231 0.94 4.66 -19.07
N ILE A 232 -0.35 4.61 -19.39
CA ILE A 232 -1.01 3.40 -19.90
C ILE A 232 -1.64 3.68 -21.27
N ASP A 233 -1.35 2.81 -22.25
CA ASP A 233 -2.01 2.79 -23.53
C ASP A 233 -3.33 2.02 -23.43
N MET A 234 -4.41 2.72 -23.10
CA MET A 234 -5.73 2.10 -22.94
C MET A 234 -6.31 1.58 -24.26
N VAL A 235 -5.97 2.19 -25.38
CA VAL A 235 -6.41 1.72 -26.70
C VAL A 235 -5.82 0.34 -26.96
N ARG A 236 -4.51 0.22 -26.82
CA ARG A 236 -3.79 -1.07 -26.96
C ARG A 236 -4.29 -2.10 -25.93
N ALA A 237 -4.53 -1.69 -24.69
CA ALA A 237 -5.06 -2.57 -23.66
C ALA A 237 -6.42 -3.19 -24.04
N MET A 238 -7.33 -2.37 -24.54
CA MET A 238 -8.66 -2.82 -25.00
C MET A 238 -8.59 -3.68 -26.28
N GLU A 239 -7.71 -3.35 -27.20
CA GLU A 239 -7.46 -4.20 -28.39
C GLU A 239 -6.90 -5.55 -27.98
N LEU A 240 -5.93 -5.60 -27.07
CA LEU A 240 -5.39 -6.84 -26.55
C LEU A 240 -6.47 -7.66 -25.87
N LYS A 241 -7.27 -7.05 -25.00
CA LYS A 241 -8.40 -7.72 -24.35
C LYS A 241 -9.35 -8.36 -25.37
N ARG A 242 -9.70 -7.64 -26.43
CA ARG A 242 -10.55 -8.17 -27.52
C ARG A 242 -9.93 -9.40 -28.20
N LYS A 243 -8.62 -9.34 -28.50
CA LYS A 243 -7.88 -10.49 -29.10
C LYS A 243 -7.88 -11.70 -28.16
N LEU A 244 -7.60 -11.49 -26.87
CA LEU A 244 -7.59 -12.55 -25.86
C LEU A 244 -8.98 -13.19 -25.72
N ARG A 245 -10.04 -12.38 -25.67
CA ARG A 245 -11.45 -12.85 -25.58
C ARG A 245 -11.86 -13.70 -26.78
N ILE A 246 -11.45 -13.32 -27.99
CA ILE A 246 -11.72 -14.12 -29.19
C ILE A 246 -11.02 -15.49 -29.10
N LYS A 247 -9.74 -15.52 -28.68
CA LYS A 247 -9.01 -16.79 -28.48
C LYS A 247 -9.63 -17.65 -27.39
N GLU A 248 -9.99 -17.07 -26.24
CA GLU A 248 -10.66 -17.78 -25.14
C GLU A 248 -11.95 -18.42 -25.61
N LYS A 249 -12.83 -17.67 -26.30
CA LYS A 249 -14.09 -18.19 -26.85
C LYS A 249 -13.88 -19.38 -27.81
N LYS A 250 -12.78 -19.37 -28.60
CA LYS A 250 -12.45 -20.51 -29.48
C LYS A 250 -12.14 -21.77 -28.66
N PHE A 251 -11.38 -21.64 -27.55
CA PHE A 251 -11.11 -22.77 -26.66
C PHE A 251 -12.38 -23.26 -25.96
N LEU A 252 -13.21 -22.36 -25.45
CA LEU A 252 -14.49 -22.71 -24.80
C LEU A 252 -15.41 -23.45 -25.77
N LYS A 253 -15.53 -22.96 -27.02
CA LYS A 253 -16.32 -23.64 -28.06
C LYS A 253 -15.78 -25.04 -28.33
N ARG A 254 -14.47 -25.19 -28.54
CA ARG A 254 -13.85 -26.49 -28.81
C ARG A 254 -14.01 -27.46 -27.64
N MET A 255 -13.91 -26.99 -26.40
CA MET A 255 -14.20 -27.81 -25.21
C MET A 255 -15.66 -28.26 -25.19
N LYS A 256 -16.62 -27.36 -25.51
CA LYS A 256 -18.05 -27.69 -25.63
C LYS A 256 -18.29 -28.74 -26.71
N ASP A 257 -17.69 -28.59 -27.89
CA ASP A 257 -17.82 -29.53 -29.00
C ASP A 257 -17.25 -30.91 -28.63
N LEU A 258 -16.11 -30.93 -27.87
CA LEU A 258 -15.48 -32.19 -27.44
C LEU A 258 -16.23 -32.89 -26.31
N THR A 259 -16.78 -32.16 -25.33
CA THR A 259 -17.38 -32.70 -24.12
C THR A 259 -18.88 -32.72 -24.15
N GLY A 260 -19.55 -32.18 -25.18
CA GLY A 260 -20.98 -32.05 -25.29
C GLY A 260 -21.63 -31.07 -24.32
N GLY A 261 -20.87 -30.26 -23.59
CA GLY A 261 -21.40 -29.32 -22.61
C GLY A 261 -20.48 -28.11 -22.38
N GLU A 262 -21.03 -27.07 -21.77
CA GLU A 262 -20.25 -25.88 -21.42
C GLU A 262 -19.31 -26.15 -20.23
N VAL A 263 -18.12 -25.54 -20.27
CA VAL A 263 -17.11 -25.69 -19.22
C VAL A 263 -16.86 -24.34 -18.55
N GLN A 264 -17.16 -24.25 -17.26
CA GLN A 264 -16.82 -23.10 -16.43
C GLN A 264 -15.40 -23.26 -15.89
N LEU A 265 -14.46 -22.48 -16.43
CA LEU A 265 -13.02 -22.65 -16.25
C LEU A 265 -12.55 -22.70 -14.78
N TRP A 266 -13.20 -21.97 -13.89
CA TRP A 266 -12.82 -21.82 -12.48
C TRP A 266 -13.67 -22.65 -11.52
N SER A 267 -14.67 -23.37 -12.02
CA SER A 267 -15.46 -24.32 -11.25
C SER A 267 -14.84 -25.71 -11.33
N ALA A 268 -14.26 -26.19 -10.23
CA ALA A 268 -13.70 -27.55 -10.17
C ALA A 268 -14.73 -28.62 -10.56
N ARG A 269 -15.99 -28.46 -10.12
CA ARG A 269 -17.10 -29.35 -10.48
C ARG A 269 -17.37 -29.36 -11.99
N SER A 270 -17.45 -28.18 -12.62
CA SER A 270 -17.71 -28.10 -14.07
C SER A 270 -16.58 -28.66 -14.92
N VAL A 271 -15.34 -28.49 -14.47
CA VAL A 271 -14.16 -29.10 -15.11
C VAL A 271 -14.18 -30.61 -14.90
N ALA A 272 -14.55 -31.13 -13.72
CA ALA A 272 -14.70 -32.55 -13.44
C ALA A 272 -15.76 -33.20 -14.36
N GLU A 273 -16.95 -32.61 -14.46
CA GLU A 273 -18.01 -33.05 -15.36
C GLU A 273 -17.55 -33.12 -16.85
N ALA A 274 -16.68 -32.19 -17.26
CA ALA A 274 -16.10 -32.21 -18.61
C ALA A 274 -15.10 -33.35 -18.79
N PHE A 275 -14.31 -33.67 -17.76
CA PHE A 275 -13.37 -34.81 -17.76
C PHE A 275 -14.12 -36.14 -17.78
N ASP A 276 -15.17 -36.28 -16.96
CA ASP A 276 -16.04 -37.50 -16.90
C ASP A 276 -16.67 -37.80 -18.27
N ARG A 277 -17.16 -36.79 -18.99
CA ARG A 277 -17.76 -36.95 -20.32
C ARG A 277 -16.80 -37.48 -21.38
N VAL A 278 -15.50 -37.33 -21.19
CA VAL A 278 -14.45 -37.85 -22.08
C VAL A 278 -13.64 -38.98 -21.43
N ASN A 279 -14.13 -39.55 -20.34
CA ASN A 279 -13.54 -40.66 -19.57
C ASN A 279 -12.08 -40.40 -19.16
N LEU A 280 -11.79 -39.19 -18.64
CA LEU A 280 -10.48 -38.81 -18.10
C LEU A 280 -10.49 -38.83 -16.58
N GLU A 281 -9.47 -39.45 -16.00
CA GLU A 281 -9.23 -39.41 -14.56
C GLU A 281 -8.62 -38.10 -14.10
N TYR A 282 -8.90 -37.72 -12.87
CA TYR A 282 -8.34 -36.49 -12.25
C TYR A 282 -8.14 -36.69 -10.75
N PRO A 283 -7.15 -35.99 -10.16
CA PRO A 283 -6.86 -36.08 -8.74
C PRO A 283 -7.93 -35.42 -7.87
N HIS A 284 -7.99 -35.84 -6.62
CA HIS A 284 -8.85 -35.30 -5.59
C HIS A 284 -8.01 -34.68 -4.46
N THR A 285 -8.56 -33.71 -3.77
CA THR A 285 -7.98 -33.18 -2.52
C THR A 285 -8.14 -34.20 -1.38
N ALA A 286 -7.46 -33.98 -0.25
CA ALA A 286 -7.63 -34.81 0.96
C ALA A 286 -9.10 -34.86 1.46
N LEU A 287 -9.91 -33.88 1.09
CA LEU A 287 -11.35 -33.80 1.42
C LEU A 287 -12.25 -34.38 0.31
N GLY A 288 -11.68 -35.09 -0.67
CA GLY A 288 -12.44 -35.74 -1.75
C GLY A 288 -12.95 -34.81 -2.85
N GLN A 289 -12.56 -33.56 -2.89
CA GLN A 289 -12.99 -32.62 -3.93
C GLN A 289 -12.07 -32.72 -5.18
N PRO A 290 -12.63 -32.56 -6.41
CA PRO A 290 -11.82 -32.52 -7.63
C PRO A 290 -10.71 -31.47 -7.57
N SER A 291 -9.50 -31.82 -8.04
CA SER A 291 -8.32 -30.95 -7.99
C SER A 291 -7.70 -30.80 -9.37
N PHE A 292 -7.77 -29.60 -9.94
CA PHE A 292 -7.21 -29.27 -11.26
C PHE A 292 -6.08 -28.24 -11.11
N THR A 293 -4.97 -28.68 -10.50
CA THR A 293 -3.76 -27.86 -10.37
C THR A 293 -3.14 -27.59 -11.74
N GLN A 294 -2.39 -26.48 -11.84
CA GLN A 294 -1.70 -26.12 -13.07
C GLN A 294 -0.75 -27.24 -13.53
N THR A 295 0.03 -27.80 -12.61
CA THR A 295 0.96 -28.89 -12.88
C THR A 295 0.27 -30.11 -13.47
N PHE A 296 -0.85 -30.54 -12.86
CA PHE A 296 -1.62 -31.67 -13.38
C PHE A 296 -2.13 -31.41 -14.80
N LEU A 297 -2.75 -30.23 -15.04
CA LEU A 297 -3.30 -29.87 -16.35
C LEU A 297 -2.25 -29.75 -17.43
N GLU A 298 -1.04 -29.25 -17.12
CA GLU A 298 0.06 -29.05 -18.06
C GLU A 298 0.77 -30.35 -18.44
N THR A 299 0.87 -31.32 -17.52
CA THR A 299 1.52 -32.60 -17.75
C THR A 299 0.65 -33.62 -18.45
N HIS A 300 -0.66 -33.38 -18.50
CA HIS A 300 -1.63 -34.32 -19.08
C HIS A 300 -1.54 -34.35 -20.63
N LYS A 301 -1.55 -35.56 -21.22
CA LYS A 301 -1.39 -35.74 -22.69
C LYS A 301 -2.63 -35.38 -23.50
N HIS A 302 -3.82 -35.50 -22.93
CA HIS A 302 -5.08 -35.22 -23.63
C HIS A 302 -5.26 -33.73 -23.94
N GLU A 303 -6.06 -33.40 -24.98
CA GLU A 303 -6.24 -32.01 -25.41
C GLU A 303 -7.13 -31.18 -24.44
N LEU A 304 -8.09 -31.78 -23.74
CA LEU A 304 -8.99 -31.07 -22.82
C LEU A 304 -8.25 -30.35 -21.69
N PRO A 305 -7.36 -30.98 -20.90
CA PRO A 305 -6.56 -30.28 -19.88
C PRO A 305 -5.74 -29.13 -20.44
N ARG A 306 -5.12 -29.30 -21.63
CA ARG A 306 -4.35 -28.24 -22.30
C ARG A 306 -5.22 -27.06 -22.71
N MET A 307 -6.46 -27.33 -23.18
CA MET A 307 -7.42 -26.26 -23.50
C MET A 307 -7.89 -25.52 -22.24
N VAL A 308 -8.16 -26.23 -21.13
CA VAL A 308 -8.51 -25.62 -19.84
C VAL A 308 -7.39 -24.69 -19.38
N THR A 309 -6.12 -25.16 -19.40
CA THR A 309 -4.96 -24.34 -19.03
C THR A 309 -4.85 -23.08 -19.89
N LYS A 310 -4.89 -23.23 -21.22
CA LYS A 310 -4.77 -22.08 -22.14
C LYS A 310 -5.92 -21.09 -21.96
N ALA A 311 -7.15 -21.57 -21.81
CA ALA A 311 -8.31 -20.72 -21.58
C ALA A 311 -8.23 -19.98 -20.22
N ARG A 312 -7.78 -20.65 -19.14
CA ARG A 312 -7.53 -20.02 -17.82
C ARG A 312 -6.48 -18.91 -17.92
N VAL A 313 -5.37 -19.13 -18.63
CA VAL A 313 -4.34 -18.10 -18.85
C VAL A 313 -4.93 -16.90 -19.56
N LEU A 314 -5.68 -17.11 -20.66
CA LEU A 314 -6.31 -16.01 -21.41
C LEU A 314 -7.34 -15.26 -20.58
N ASN A 315 -8.15 -15.96 -19.78
CA ASN A 315 -9.12 -15.37 -18.87
C ASN A 315 -8.44 -14.53 -17.79
N LYS A 316 -7.40 -15.08 -17.14
CA LYS A 316 -6.63 -14.36 -16.11
C LYS A 316 -5.95 -13.11 -16.67
N LEU A 317 -5.41 -13.17 -17.90
CA LEU A 317 -4.82 -12.00 -18.55
C LEU A 317 -5.84 -10.88 -18.75
N GLN A 318 -7.05 -11.19 -19.13
CA GLN A 318 -8.13 -10.22 -19.27
C GLN A 318 -8.57 -9.64 -17.93
N GLY A 319 -8.97 -10.50 -16.99
CA GLY A 319 -9.57 -10.09 -15.73
C GLY A 319 -8.57 -9.48 -14.77
N THR A 320 -7.42 -10.14 -14.55
CA THR A 320 -6.45 -9.70 -13.53
C THR A 320 -5.54 -8.58 -14.05
N PHE A 321 -5.02 -8.71 -15.28
CA PHE A 321 -3.97 -7.81 -15.76
C PHE A 321 -4.49 -6.67 -16.65
N ILE A 322 -5.65 -6.78 -17.26
CA ILE A 322 -6.23 -5.65 -18.02
C ILE A 322 -7.33 -4.97 -17.21
N ASP A 323 -8.40 -5.69 -16.85
CA ASP A 323 -9.50 -5.10 -16.09
C ASP A 323 -9.08 -4.76 -14.65
N GLY A 324 -8.22 -5.61 -14.04
CA GLY A 324 -7.70 -5.39 -12.70
C GLY A 324 -6.92 -4.09 -12.56
N ILE A 325 -6.12 -3.72 -13.56
CA ILE A 325 -5.38 -2.45 -13.53
C ILE A 325 -6.22 -1.26 -14.00
N ALA A 326 -7.17 -1.49 -14.93
CA ALA A 326 -7.97 -0.40 -15.52
C ALA A 326 -8.73 0.44 -14.47
N LYS A 327 -9.19 -0.20 -13.39
CA LYS A 327 -9.88 0.48 -12.28
C LYS A 327 -9.00 1.44 -11.49
N TYR A 328 -7.67 1.31 -11.56
CA TYR A 328 -6.72 2.19 -10.85
C TYR A 328 -6.17 3.32 -11.74
N ILE A 329 -6.61 3.39 -13.00
CA ILE A 329 -6.13 4.41 -13.92
C ILE A 329 -6.85 5.73 -13.66
N HIS A 330 -6.07 6.79 -13.56
CA HIS A 330 -6.53 8.16 -13.49
C HIS A 330 -5.74 9.03 -14.47
N ASN A 331 -6.42 9.76 -15.37
CA ASN A 331 -5.79 10.61 -16.39
C ASN A 331 -4.70 9.88 -17.19
N ASP A 332 -5.04 8.71 -17.74
CA ASP A 332 -4.13 7.82 -18.50
C ASP A 332 -2.89 7.32 -17.73
N ARG A 333 -2.89 7.45 -16.41
CA ARG A 333 -1.80 7.00 -15.55
C ARG A 333 -2.28 6.01 -14.49
N LEU A 334 -1.43 5.05 -14.22
CA LEU A 334 -1.60 4.05 -13.18
C LEU A 334 -0.72 4.43 -11.99
N HIS A 335 -1.33 4.58 -10.83
CA HIS A 335 -0.65 4.94 -9.59
C HIS A 335 -0.67 3.74 -8.64
N ALA A 336 0.35 2.89 -8.73
CA ALA A 336 0.52 1.79 -7.79
C ALA A 336 1.22 2.27 -6.52
N HIS A 337 0.87 1.67 -5.39
CA HIS A 337 1.49 1.95 -4.11
C HIS A 337 2.59 0.94 -3.81
N VAL A 338 3.63 1.40 -3.11
CA VAL A 338 4.80 0.59 -2.73
C VAL A 338 4.91 0.55 -1.21
N ASN A 339 4.94 -0.66 -0.65
CA ASN A 339 5.25 -0.86 0.76
C ASN A 339 6.77 -1.07 0.93
N GLN A 340 7.40 -0.27 1.79
CA GLN A 340 8.79 -0.46 2.23
C GLN A 340 8.89 -1.54 3.31
N ILE A 341 7.88 -1.64 4.14
CA ILE A 341 7.80 -2.55 5.27
C ILE A 341 6.54 -3.41 5.18
N ARG A 342 6.44 -4.43 6.02
CA ARG A 342 5.22 -5.20 6.21
C ARG A 342 4.19 -4.36 6.98
N GLY A 343 2.95 -4.39 6.55
CA GLY A 343 1.81 -3.73 7.21
C GLY A 343 0.49 -4.34 6.76
N ASP A 344 -0.63 -3.74 7.10
CA ASP A 344 -1.98 -4.26 6.81
C ASP A 344 -2.26 -4.38 5.29
N SER A 345 -1.61 -3.56 4.47
CA SER A 345 -1.71 -3.61 3.00
C SER A 345 -0.78 -4.64 2.34
N GLY A 346 -0.09 -5.47 3.13
CA GLY A 346 0.92 -6.42 2.67
C GLY A 346 2.34 -5.95 3.01
N GLY A 347 3.30 -6.36 2.23
CA GLY A 347 4.72 -6.05 2.45
C GLY A 347 5.55 -7.28 2.80
N THR A 348 6.83 -7.07 3.02
CA THR A 348 7.79 -8.12 3.38
C THR A 348 8.54 -7.76 4.65
N VAL A 349 8.99 -8.77 5.39
CA VAL A 349 9.87 -8.60 6.56
C VAL A 349 11.35 -8.50 6.18
N THR A 350 11.67 -8.64 4.89
CA THR A 350 13.05 -8.76 4.39
C THR A 350 13.58 -7.46 3.77
N GLY A 351 12.85 -6.35 3.85
CA GLY A 351 13.20 -5.09 3.20
C GLY A 351 12.98 -5.06 1.68
N ARG A 352 12.45 -6.13 1.07
CA ARG A 352 12.03 -6.09 -0.33
C ARG A 352 10.77 -5.25 -0.46
N PHE A 353 10.70 -4.39 -1.46
CA PHE A 353 9.46 -3.68 -1.77
C PHE A 353 8.36 -4.64 -2.21
N SER A 354 7.15 -4.36 -1.80
CA SER A 354 5.96 -4.97 -2.39
C SER A 354 5.04 -3.90 -2.96
N MET A 355 4.24 -4.27 -3.97
CA MET A 355 3.32 -3.33 -4.60
C MET A 355 1.87 -3.78 -4.41
N TYR A 356 0.97 -2.80 -4.27
CA TYR A 356 -0.47 -3.05 -4.17
C TYR A 356 -1.26 -1.93 -4.85
N ALA A 357 -2.52 -2.18 -5.07
CA ALA A 357 -3.45 -1.24 -5.66
C ALA A 357 -2.96 -0.52 -6.95
N PRO A 358 -2.54 -1.25 -8.01
CA PRO A 358 -2.44 -2.71 -8.15
C PRO A 358 -1.03 -3.27 -7.90
N ASN A 359 -0.91 -4.62 -7.75
CA ASN A 359 0.40 -5.26 -7.67
C ASN A 359 1.03 -5.41 -9.07
N LEU A 360 1.93 -4.51 -9.43
CA LEU A 360 2.63 -4.53 -10.72
C LEU A 360 3.79 -5.53 -10.80
N GLN A 361 4.26 -6.07 -9.66
CA GLN A 361 5.34 -7.06 -9.63
C GLN A 361 4.89 -8.43 -10.19
N GLN A 362 3.57 -8.66 -10.26
CA GLN A 362 3.01 -9.89 -10.80
C GLN A 362 2.70 -9.83 -12.30
N MET A 363 3.10 -8.76 -13.00
CA MET A 363 2.88 -8.66 -14.45
C MET A 363 3.58 -9.80 -15.18
N PRO A 364 2.87 -10.53 -16.08
CA PRO A 364 3.42 -11.69 -16.76
C PRO A 364 4.60 -11.30 -17.67
N ILE A 365 5.64 -12.15 -17.67
CA ILE A 365 6.83 -11.95 -18.51
C ILE A 365 6.94 -13.08 -19.53
N ARG A 366 6.83 -14.32 -19.07
CA ARG A 366 7.20 -15.53 -19.83
C ARG A 366 6.04 -16.17 -20.60
N SER A 367 4.83 -15.65 -20.50
CA SER A 367 3.68 -16.18 -21.26
C SER A 367 3.66 -15.64 -22.70
N GLU A 368 3.01 -16.36 -23.60
CA GLU A 368 2.81 -15.97 -25.02
C GLU A 368 2.33 -14.50 -25.17
N PHE A 369 1.51 -14.03 -24.24
CA PHE A 369 0.95 -12.67 -24.25
C PHE A 369 1.58 -11.73 -23.19
N GLY A 370 2.55 -12.21 -22.43
CA GLY A 370 3.19 -11.39 -21.37
C GLY A 370 3.86 -10.14 -21.93
N SER A 371 4.56 -10.28 -23.05
CA SER A 371 5.17 -9.14 -23.75
C SER A 371 4.13 -8.15 -24.26
N GLU A 372 2.97 -8.61 -24.74
CA GLU A 372 1.90 -7.73 -25.22
C GLU A 372 1.24 -6.95 -24.07
N VAL A 373 1.06 -7.59 -22.88
CA VAL A 373 0.57 -6.90 -21.68
C VAL A 373 1.57 -5.82 -21.25
N ARG A 374 2.87 -6.09 -21.29
CA ARG A 374 3.89 -5.10 -20.94
C ARG A 374 3.94 -3.90 -21.88
N LYS A 375 3.62 -4.08 -23.15
CA LYS A 375 3.57 -2.99 -24.16
C LYS A 375 2.46 -1.97 -23.91
N ILE A 376 1.53 -2.22 -23.00
CA ILE A 376 0.53 -1.22 -22.59
C ILE A 376 1.11 -0.16 -21.65
N PHE A 377 2.26 -0.43 -21.01
CA PHE A 377 2.96 0.51 -20.14
C PHE A 377 3.91 1.36 -20.99
N LEU A 378 3.70 2.67 -20.97
CA LEU A 378 4.45 3.60 -21.82
C LEU A 378 5.43 4.44 -20.99
N PRO A 379 6.64 4.73 -21.51
CA PRO A 379 7.49 5.78 -20.93
C PRO A 379 6.86 7.16 -21.22
N GLU A 380 7.45 8.22 -20.70
CA GLU A 380 7.07 9.58 -21.08
C GLU A 380 7.36 9.83 -22.57
N LYS A 381 6.70 10.83 -23.16
CA LYS A 381 6.94 11.17 -24.56
C LYS A 381 8.40 11.58 -24.78
N GLY A 382 9.09 10.90 -25.68
CA GLY A 382 10.51 11.14 -25.97
C GLY A 382 11.48 10.46 -25.02
N GLU A 383 10.99 9.67 -24.04
CA GLU A 383 11.79 8.88 -23.11
C GLU A 383 11.75 7.39 -23.45
N TYR A 384 12.65 6.63 -22.83
CA TYR A 384 12.76 5.19 -22.99
C TYR A 384 12.71 4.49 -21.64
N TRP A 385 12.21 3.25 -21.62
CA TRP A 385 12.40 2.38 -20.47
C TRP A 385 13.85 1.91 -20.40
N ILE A 386 14.46 2.05 -19.24
CA ILE A 386 15.75 1.47 -18.93
C ILE A 386 15.48 0.34 -17.93
N SER A 387 16.01 -0.86 -18.24
CA SER A 387 16.01 -2.00 -17.32
C SER A 387 17.42 -2.18 -16.81
N ALA A 388 17.60 -2.13 -15.49
CA ALA A 388 18.85 -2.42 -14.82
C ALA A 388 18.60 -3.46 -13.73
N ASP A 389 19.41 -4.51 -13.72
CA ASP A 389 19.34 -5.59 -12.73
C ASP A 389 20.74 -6.03 -12.35
N TYR A 390 20.92 -6.37 -11.07
CA TYR A 390 22.21 -6.92 -10.62
C TYR A 390 22.32 -8.38 -11.05
N SER A 391 23.42 -8.70 -11.72
CA SER A 391 23.72 -10.11 -12.07
C SER A 391 23.93 -10.92 -10.81
N GLN A 392 23.10 -11.95 -10.62
CA GLN A 392 23.19 -12.94 -9.55
C GLN A 392 23.42 -12.35 -8.14
N GLN A 393 22.69 -11.30 -7.77
CA GLN A 393 22.88 -10.58 -6.50
C GLN A 393 22.83 -11.52 -5.29
N GLU A 394 21.83 -12.39 -5.19
CA GLU A 394 21.66 -13.30 -4.05
C GLU A 394 22.80 -14.34 -3.93
N PRO A 395 23.20 -15.05 -5.00
CA PRO A 395 24.35 -15.93 -4.97
C PRO A 395 25.66 -15.22 -4.58
N ARG A 396 25.87 -13.98 -5.07
CA ARG A 396 27.07 -13.19 -4.73
C ARG A 396 27.09 -12.79 -3.26
N LEU A 397 25.95 -12.37 -2.69
CA LEU A 397 25.83 -12.08 -1.26
C LEU A 397 26.02 -13.33 -0.40
N LEU A 398 25.42 -14.47 -0.80
CA LEU A 398 25.60 -15.74 -0.11
C LEU A 398 27.08 -16.14 -0.09
N THR A 399 27.78 -16.02 -1.24
CA THR A 399 29.20 -16.30 -1.35
C THR A 399 30.03 -15.38 -0.46
N HIS A 400 29.70 -14.08 -0.41
CA HIS A 400 30.35 -13.10 0.47
C HIS A 400 30.28 -13.55 1.94
N PHE A 401 29.10 -13.89 2.44
CA PHE A 401 28.95 -14.37 3.82
C PHE A 401 29.59 -15.72 4.06
N ALA A 402 29.59 -16.64 3.07
CA ALA A 402 30.27 -17.91 3.17
C ALA A 402 31.79 -17.75 3.29
N VAL A 403 32.37 -16.80 2.54
CA VAL A 403 33.80 -16.44 2.65
C VAL A 403 34.12 -15.86 4.03
N LEU A 404 33.29 -14.91 4.52
CA LEU A 404 33.47 -14.35 5.86
C LEU A 404 33.44 -15.40 6.97
N ARG A 405 32.63 -16.46 6.78
CA ARG A 405 32.54 -17.62 7.70
C ARG A 405 33.59 -18.71 7.43
N LYS A 406 34.49 -18.50 6.46
CA LYS A 406 35.52 -19.46 6.04
C LYS A 406 34.95 -20.83 5.65
N ASN A 407 33.80 -20.88 5.01
CA ASN A 407 33.20 -22.12 4.52
C ASN A 407 34.05 -22.69 3.39
N GLU A 408 34.19 -24.02 3.36
CA GLU A 408 34.94 -24.74 2.34
C GLU A 408 34.40 -24.46 0.93
N GLY A 409 35.27 -24.21 -0.05
CA GLY A 409 34.92 -23.92 -1.44
C GLY A 409 34.39 -22.49 -1.69
N ALA A 410 34.14 -21.68 -0.65
CA ALA A 410 33.56 -20.34 -0.83
C ALA A 410 34.49 -19.39 -1.60
N GLU A 411 35.82 -19.50 -1.41
CA GLU A 411 36.82 -18.70 -2.12
C GLU A 411 36.87 -19.02 -3.63
N ASP A 412 36.66 -20.30 -3.98
CA ASP A 412 36.60 -20.71 -5.39
C ASP A 412 35.39 -20.10 -6.09
N VAL A 413 34.23 -20.12 -5.44
CA VAL A 413 33.01 -19.48 -5.95
C VAL A 413 33.17 -17.97 -6.07
N ARG A 414 33.79 -17.30 -5.07
CA ARG A 414 34.12 -15.88 -5.13
C ARG A 414 35.03 -15.59 -6.33
N SER A 415 36.06 -16.39 -6.52
CA SER A 415 37.01 -16.27 -7.62
C SER A 415 36.33 -16.44 -8.99
N ALA A 416 35.37 -17.37 -9.10
CA ALA A 416 34.57 -17.55 -10.30
C ALA A 416 33.75 -16.26 -10.63
N PHE A 417 33.05 -15.68 -9.66
CA PHE A 417 32.33 -14.42 -9.85
C PHE A 417 33.25 -13.26 -10.24
N ILE A 418 34.44 -13.13 -9.64
CA ILE A 418 35.41 -12.09 -10.00
C ILE A 418 35.88 -12.25 -11.45
N LYS A 419 36.04 -13.48 -11.92
CA LYS A 419 36.43 -13.81 -13.31
C LYS A 419 35.28 -13.70 -14.29
N GLY A 420 34.06 -13.37 -13.87
CA GLY A 420 32.88 -13.31 -14.73
C GLY A 420 32.39 -14.68 -15.18
N LEU A 421 32.70 -15.73 -14.45
CA LEU A 421 32.15 -17.07 -14.65
C LEU A 421 30.83 -17.14 -13.89
N ASP A 422 29.73 -17.11 -14.62
CA ASP A 422 28.36 -17.18 -14.09
C ASP A 422 27.82 -18.62 -14.08
#